data_ec1a5e5e15ae0003fca8a2904e79495d
#
_entry.id   ec1a5e5e15ae0003fca8a2904e79495d
#
_cell.length_a   1.000
_cell.length_b   1.000
_cell.length_c   1.000
_cell.angle_alpha   90.00
_cell.angle_beta   90.00
_cell.angle_gamma   90.00
#
_symmetry.space_group_name_H-M   'P 1'
#
loop_
_entity.id
_entity.type
_entity.pdbx_description
1 polymer ?
#
loop_
_entity_poly.entity_id
_entity_poly.type
_entity_poly.pdbx_seq_one_letter_code
_entity_poly.pdbx_strand_id
1 'polypeptide(L)'
;PEESMKKRLATLTAPFICLDGMNEKGVSIAVLTLDSEPVHQDTGKPVITTTLAIRLVLDRAATTQEAVELLRQYDMFASSGRDYHFYITDATGDGRVIEYDCESEARELVAMPINAITNFYGLYKEKVLPDQRNGIYGHGRERYDAVSDVFEQQSGNYTDDTVWAALIAASQEPNPESITS
;
A
#
# COMPACT_ATOMS: atom_id res chain seq x y z
N PRO A 1 -14.64 -34.76 4.75
CA PRO A 1 -14.92 -34.45 3.34
C PRO A 1 -15.51 -33.03 3.15
N GLU A 2 -16.46 -32.60 4.00
CA GLU A 2 -17.08 -31.24 3.92
C GLU A 2 -16.09 -30.10 4.18
N GLU A 3 -15.22 -30.26 5.18
CA GLU A 3 -14.16 -29.28 5.45
C GLU A 3 -13.17 -29.13 4.30
N SER A 4 -12.87 -30.22 3.60
CA SER A 4 -12.05 -30.22 2.39
C SER A 4 -12.71 -29.45 1.24
N MET A 5 -14.03 -29.51 1.10
CA MET A 5 -14.74 -28.78 0.05
C MET A 5 -14.80 -27.28 0.33
N LYS A 6 -15.09 -26.87 1.57
CA LYS A 6 -15.06 -25.45 1.99
C LYS A 6 -13.68 -24.83 1.78
N LYS A 7 -12.60 -25.54 2.16
CA LYS A 7 -11.22 -25.08 1.90
C LYS A 7 -10.93 -24.94 0.41
N ARG A 8 -11.40 -25.87 -0.43
CA ARG A 8 -11.25 -25.79 -1.89
C ARG A 8 -12.04 -24.62 -2.50
N LEU A 9 -13.24 -24.36 -2.02
CA LEU A 9 -14.03 -23.21 -2.46
C LEU A 9 -13.38 -21.88 -2.04
N ALA A 10 -12.77 -21.82 -0.87
CA ALA A 10 -12.05 -20.64 -0.41
C ALA A 10 -10.89 -20.26 -1.34
N THR A 11 -10.22 -21.24 -2.01
CA THR A 11 -9.15 -20.93 -2.96
C THR A 11 -9.64 -20.20 -4.21
N LEU A 12 -10.93 -20.31 -4.56
CA LEU A 12 -11.52 -19.56 -5.68
C LEU A 12 -11.59 -18.05 -5.41
N THR A 13 -11.51 -17.62 -4.16
CA THR A 13 -11.48 -16.20 -3.80
C THR A 13 -10.08 -15.60 -3.86
N ALA A 14 -9.03 -16.41 -3.96
CA ALA A 14 -7.64 -15.95 -3.94
C ALA A 14 -7.34 -14.82 -4.94
N PRO A 15 -7.86 -14.81 -6.19
CA PRO A 15 -7.64 -13.70 -7.13
C PRO A 15 -8.25 -12.37 -6.69
N PHE A 16 -9.14 -12.38 -5.69
CA PHE A 16 -9.88 -11.19 -5.19
C PHE A 16 -9.44 -10.75 -3.80
N ILE A 17 -8.43 -11.41 -3.22
CA ILE A 17 -7.90 -11.10 -1.88
C ILE A 17 -6.38 -10.97 -1.90
N CYS A 18 -5.83 -10.44 -3.01
CA CYS A 18 -4.41 -10.12 -3.11
C CYS A 18 -4.08 -8.88 -2.27
N LEU A 19 -2.84 -8.84 -1.76
CA LEU A 19 -2.30 -7.68 -1.01
C LEU A 19 -1.34 -6.86 -1.87
N ASP A 20 -0.82 -7.45 -2.93
CA ASP A 20 0.03 -6.83 -3.91
C ASP A 20 -0.09 -7.53 -5.27
N GLY A 21 0.52 -6.94 -6.29
CA GLY A 21 0.62 -7.54 -7.62
C GLY A 21 1.17 -6.57 -8.65
N MET A 22 1.43 -7.12 -9.84
CA MET A 22 1.83 -6.37 -11.02
C MET A 22 1.07 -6.91 -12.24
N ASN A 23 0.71 -6.01 -13.17
CA ASN A 23 0.09 -6.40 -14.43
C ASN A 23 1.07 -6.36 -15.61
N GLU A 24 0.63 -6.83 -16.78
CA GLU A 24 1.44 -6.87 -17.99
C GLU A 24 1.79 -5.49 -18.57
N LYS A 25 1.18 -4.42 -18.09
CA LYS A 25 1.50 -3.04 -18.46
C LYS A 25 2.59 -2.43 -17.58
N GLY A 26 3.02 -3.17 -16.55
CA GLY A 26 4.04 -2.72 -15.59
C GLY A 26 3.48 -1.86 -14.47
N VAL A 27 2.15 -1.79 -14.30
CA VAL A 27 1.57 -1.18 -13.08
C VAL A 27 1.69 -2.17 -11.94
N SER A 28 2.34 -1.77 -10.87
CA SER A 28 2.34 -2.52 -9.60
C SER A 28 1.54 -1.77 -8.53
N ILE A 29 0.94 -2.53 -7.62
CA ILE A 29 0.19 -2.02 -6.49
C ILE A 29 0.44 -2.90 -5.27
N ALA A 30 0.67 -2.27 -4.13
CA ALA A 30 0.75 -2.94 -2.83
C ALA A 30 -0.08 -2.17 -1.80
N VAL A 31 -0.58 -2.89 -0.79
CA VAL A 31 -1.34 -2.30 0.32
C VAL A 31 -0.54 -2.41 1.62
N LEU A 32 -0.52 -1.33 2.41
CA LEU A 32 0.10 -1.29 3.73
C LEU A 32 -0.93 -0.81 4.76
N THR A 33 -0.91 -1.43 5.94
CA THR A 33 -1.82 -1.09 7.04
C THR A 33 -1.42 0.24 7.67
N LEU A 34 -2.42 1.03 8.01
CA LEU A 34 -2.30 2.30 8.76
C LEU A 34 -2.92 2.19 10.14
N ASP A 35 -2.38 2.96 11.09
CA ASP A 35 -2.91 3.10 12.45
C ASP A 35 -3.92 4.25 12.49
N SER A 36 -5.09 4.01 11.94
CA SER A 36 -6.20 4.96 11.96
C SER A 36 -7.53 4.24 11.84
N GLU A 37 -8.60 5.00 12.05
CA GLU A 37 -9.96 4.51 11.82
C GLU A 37 -10.15 4.10 10.35
N PRO A 38 -10.73 2.92 10.09
CA PRO A 38 -10.93 2.41 8.75
C PRO A 38 -11.69 3.39 7.85
N VAL A 39 -11.25 3.53 6.61
CA VAL A 39 -11.97 4.34 5.63
C VAL A 39 -13.33 3.71 5.29
N HIS A 40 -14.38 4.51 5.41
CA HIS A 40 -15.73 4.20 4.96
C HIS A 40 -16.31 5.43 4.29
N GLN A 41 -16.06 5.58 2.99
CA GLN A 41 -16.63 6.70 2.23
C GLN A 41 -18.11 6.44 1.94
N ASP A 42 -18.89 7.51 1.96
CA ASP A 42 -20.31 7.54 1.58
C ASP A 42 -20.60 8.82 0.78
N THR A 43 -20.06 8.90 -0.43
CA THR A 43 -20.24 10.05 -1.32
C THR A 43 -21.27 9.78 -2.41
N GLY A 44 -21.92 8.62 -2.39
CA GLY A 44 -22.93 8.19 -3.36
C GLY A 44 -22.36 7.47 -4.59
N LYS A 45 -21.06 7.14 -4.59
CA LYS A 45 -20.44 6.33 -5.63
C LYS A 45 -20.60 4.82 -5.32
N PRO A 46 -20.40 3.94 -6.32
CA PRO A 46 -20.33 2.51 -6.03
C PRO A 46 -19.23 2.20 -5.01
N VAL A 47 -19.55 1.33 -4.05
CA VAL A 47 -18.59 0.93 -3.00
C VAL A 47 -17.62 -0.12 -3.53
N ILE A 48 -16.33 0.02 -3.20
CA ILE A 48 -15.29 -0.98 -3.45
C ILE A 48 -14.50 -1.28 -2.18
N THR A 49 -14.16 -2.56 -1.95
CA THR A 49 -13.30 -2.93 -0.82
C THR A 49 -11.83 -2.88 -1.19
N THR A 50 -10.96 -2.78 -0.19
CA THR A 50 -9.51 -2.68 -0.36
C THR A 50 -8.94 -3.72 -1.33
N THR A 51 -9.28 -4.99 -1.15
CA THR A 51 -8.73 -6.07 -2.00
C THR A 51 -9.29 -6.08 -3.42
N LEU A 52 -10.55 -5.68 -3.58
CA LEU A 52 -11.16 -5.53 -4.91
C LEU A 52 -10.60 -4.32 -5.65
N ALA A 53 -10.21 -3.26 -4.94
CA ALA A 53 -9.53 -2.10 -5.52
C ALA A 53 -8.19 -2.50 -6.14
N ILE A 54 -7.40 -3.34 -5.45
CA ILE A 54 -6.15 -3.88 -5.99
C ILE A 54 -6.44 -4.64 -7.29
N ARG A 55 -7.43 -5.53 -7.29
CA ARG A 55 -7.80 -6.30 -8.48
C ARG A 55 -8.26 -5.41 -9.63
N LEU A 56 -9.06 -4.39 -9.34
CA LEU A 56 -9.54 -3.41 -10.32
C LEU A 56 -8.37 -2.69 -11.00
N VAL A 57 -7.40 -2.21 -10.22
CA VAL A 57 -6.20 -1.52 -10.74
C VAL A 57 -5.41 -2.45 -11.63
N LEU A 58 -5.12 -3.68 -11.18
CA LEU A 58 -4.37 -4.66 -11.96
C LEU A 58 -5.05 -5.05 -13.26
N ASP A 59 -6.39 -5.08 -13.30
CA ASP A 59 -7.15 -5.46 -14.49
C ASP A 59 -7.33 -4.32 -15.50
N ARG A 60 -7.23 -3.06 -15.06
CA ARG A 60 -7.71 -1.93 -15.87
C ARG A 60 -6.70 -0.82 -16.10
N ALA A 61 -5.73 -0.60 -15.20
CA ALA A 61 -4.79 0.48 -15.31
C ALA A 61 -3.55 0.10 -16.13
N ALA A 62 -3.10 1.01 -16.98
CA ALA A 62 -1.82 0.93 -17.68
C ALA A 62 -0.80 1.94 -17.13
N THR A 63 -1.23 2.88 -16.31
CA THR A 63 -0.40 3.90 -15.66
C THR A 63 -0.86 4.18 -14.24
N THR A 64 0.02 4.77 -13.44
CA THR A 64 -0.31 5.25 -12.09
C THR A 64 -1.45 6.26 -12.11
N GLN A 65 -1.46 7.17 -13.10
CA GLN A 65 -2.53 8.15 -13.26
C GLN A 65 -3.89 7.49 -13.50
N GLU A 66 -3.95 6.51 -14.41
CA GLU A 66 -5.18 5.75 -14.67
C GLU A 66 -5.67 5.00 -13.42
N ALA A 67 -4.75 4.43 -12.63
CA ALA A 67 -5.09 3.78 -11.37
C ALA A 67 -5.76 4.74 -10.39
N VAL A 68 -5.22 5.95 -10.24
CA VAL A 68 -5.81 7.00 -9.38
C VAL A 68 -7.21 7.39 -9.87
N GLU A 69 -7.38 7.57 -11.17
CA GLU A 69 -8.67 7.94 -11.77
C GLU A 69 -9.73 6.83 -11.61
N LEU A 70 -9.31 5.57 -11.73
CA LEU A 70 -10.18 4.42 -11.45
C LEU A 70 -10.64 4.39 -9.99
N LEU A 71 -9.72 4.54 -9.05
CA LEU A 71 -10.05 4.51 -7.62
C LEU A 71 -11.00 5.66 -7.23
N ARG A 72 -10.86 6.83 -7.84
CA ARG A 72 -11.75 7.99 -7.61
C ARG A 72 -13.21 7.79 -8.06
N GLN A 73 -13.49 6.75 -8.84
CA GLN A 73 -14.85 6.43 -9.28
C GLN A 73 -15.66 5.68 -8.22
N TYR A 74 -15.02 5.26 -7.14
CA TYR A 74 -15.62 4.42 -6.11
C TYR A 74 -15.51 5.07 -4.73
N ASP A 75 -16.42 4.69 -3.85
CA ASP A 75 -16.31 4.90 -2.42
C ASP A 75 -15.56 3.74 -1.78
N MET A 76 -14.44 4.03 -1.12
CA MET A 76 -13.60 3.02 -0.49
C MET A 76 -14.21 2.57 0.84
N PHE A 77 -14.24 1.25 1.02
CA PHE A 77 -14.65 0.60 2.26
C PHE A 77 -13.56 -0.37 2.74
N ALA A 78 -12.89 -0.02 3.84
CA ALA A 78 -11.90 -0.88 4.48
C ALA A 78 -12.60 -1.96 5.32
N SER A 79 -12.75 -3.15 4.76
CA SER A 79 -13.58 -4.22 5.33
C SER A 79 -12.93 -5.04 6.45
N SER A 80 -11.63 -4.86 6.72
CA SER A 80 -10.87 -5.66 7.69
C SER A 80 -10.78 -5.04 9.09
N GLY A 81 -11.45 -3.90 9.33
CA GLY A 81 -11.38 -3.18 10.60
C GLY A 81 -10.06 -2.42 10.82
N ARG A 82 -9.28 -2.21 9.77
CA ARG A 82 -8.05 -1.40 9.74
C ARG A 82 -8.05 -0.49 8.54
N ASP A 83 -7.38 0.65 8.63
CA ASP A 83 -7.15 1.52 7.50
C ASP A 83 -5.91 1.10 6.71
N TYR A 84 -5.84 1.54 5.46
CA TYR A 84 -4.79 1.17 4.52
C TYR A 84 -4.47 2.31 3.57
N HIS A 85 -3.22 2.36 3.12
CA HIS A 85 -2.87 3.07 1.90
C HIS A 85 -2.37 2.10 0.83
N PHE A 86 -2.41 2.54 -0.42
CA PHE A 86 -1.80 1.83 -1.53
C PHE A 86 -0.51 2.53 -1.95
N TYR A 87 0.48 1.74 -2.35
CA TYR A 87 1.60 2.22 -3.12
C TYR A 87 1.48 1.69 -4.54
N ILE A 88 1.43 2.59 -5.52
CA ILE A 88 1.24 2.27 -6.93
C ILE A 88 2.42 2.82 -7.71
N THR A 89 3.01 1.99 -8.57
CA THR A 89 4.06 2.41 -9.51
C THR A 89 3.74 1.95 -10.92
N ASP A 90 4.38 2.55 -11.94
CA ASP A 90 4.26 2.11 -13.31
C ASP A 90 5.61 2.03 -14.03
N ALA A 91 5.61 1.53 -15.27
CA ALA A 91 6.81 1.32 -16.08
C ALA A 91 7.54 2.62 -16.46
N THR A 92 6.96 3.79 -16.24
CA THR A 92 7.60 5.09 -16.47
C THR A 92 8.42 5.57 -15.28
N GLY A 93 8.29 4.89 -14.13
CA GLY A 93 8.90 5.27 -12.87
C GLY A 93 8.03 6.23 -12.04
N ASP A 94 6.78 6.52 -12.44
CA ASP A 94 5.83 7.26 -11.59
C ASP A 94 5.42 6.37 -10.41
N GLY A 95 5.67 6.85 -9.20
CA GLY A 95 5.32 6.17 -7.95
C GLY A 95 4.49 7.07 -7.06
N ARG A 96 3.35 6.57 -6.55
CA ARG A 96 2.44 7.33 -5.70
C ARG A 96 1.90 6.51 -4.55
N VAL A 97 1.84 7.17 -3.39
CA VAL A 97 1.05 6.71 -2.25
C VAL A 97 -0.37 7.26 -2.40
N ILE A 98 -1.34 6.38 -2.26
CA ILE A 98 -2.78 6.72 -2.31
C ILE A 98 -3.33 6.55 -0.90
N GLU A 99 -3.78 7.64 -0.33
CA GLU A 99 -4.37 7.69 1.01
C GLU A 99 -5.78 8.29 0.96
N TYR A 100 -6.59 7.90 1.93
CA TYR A 100 -7.92 8.47 2.17
C TYR A 100 -7.83 9.34 3.41
N ASP A 101 -7.88 10.66 3.23
CA ASP A 101 -7.60 11.65 4.27
C ASP A 101 -8.40 11.40 5.56
N CYS A 102 -7.71 11.02 6.64
CA CYS A 102 -8.36 10.66 7.90
C CYS A 102 -8.83 11.89 8.73
N GLU A 103 -8.40 13.09 8.39
CA GLU A 103 -8.87 14.33 9.02
C GLU A 103 -10.04 14.97 8.25
N SER A 104 -10.38 14.44 7.07
CA SER A 104 -11.53 14.87 6.28
C SER A 104 -12.76 14.01 6.54
N GLU A 105 -13.93 14.63 6.70
CA GLU A 105 -15.20 13.92 6.84
C GLU A 105 -15.53 13.06 5.61
N ALA A 106 -15.24 13.57 4.42
CA ALA A 106 -15.47 12.85 3.16
C ALA A 106 -14.36 11.83 2.84
N ARG A 107 -13.29 11.80 3.64
CA ARG A 107 -12.16 10.88 3.43
C ARG A 107 -11.65 10.94 1.98
N GLU A 108 -11.40 12.15 1.45
CA GLU A 108 -10.99 12.33 0.06
C GLU A 108 -9.73 11.53 -0.27
N LEU A 109 -9.71 10.98 -1.48
CA LEU A 109 -8.53 10.30 -2.01
C LEU A 109 -7.45 11.33 -2.36
N VAL A 110 -6.29 11.20 -1.70
CA VAL A 110 -5.08 11.97 -1.97
C VAL A 110 -4.02 11.05 -2.59
N ALA A 111 -3.44 11.49 -3.70
CA ALA A 111 -2.36 10.80 -4.41
C ALA A 111 -1.08 11.63 -4.32
N MET A 112 -0.05 11.10 -3.68
CA MET A 112 1.20 11.80 -3.41
C MET A 112 2.38 11.12 -4.12
N PRO A 113 3.22 11.87 -4.86
CA PRO A 113 4.48 11.33 -5.39
C PRO A 113 5.45 11.13 -4.23
N ILE A 114 5.69 9.88 -3.86
CA ILE A 114 6.60 9.48 -2.77
C ILE A 114 7.42 8.28 -3.24
N ASN A 115 8.73 8.30 -3.04
CA ASN A 115 9.65 7.25 -3.48
C ASN A 115 9.72 6.05 -2.51
N ALA A 116 9.37 6.26 -1.24
CA ALA A 116 9.33 5.21 -0.23
C ALA A 116 8.26 5.51 0.81
N ILE A 117 7.59 4.48 1.28
CA ILE A 117 6.59 4.55 2.35
C ILE A 117 6.61 3.27 3.16
N THR A 118 6.24 3.37 4.42
CA THR A 118 5.99 2.24 5.32
C THR A 118 4.64 2.40 6.01
N ASN A 119 4.39 1.78 7.13
CA ASN A 119 3.09 1.74 7.80
C ASN A 119 2.76 3.03 8.57
N PHE A 120 2.77 4.18 7.93
CA PHE A 120 2.35 5.48 8.49
C PHE A 120 1.70 6.36 7.43
N TYR A 121 0.89 7.33 7.84
CA TYR A 121 0.27 8.30 6.94
C TYR A 121 1.30 9.22 6.30
N GLY A 122 1.52 9.10 5.00
CA GLY A 122 2.40 9.97 4.22
C GLY A 122 1.90 11.42 4.19
N LEU A 123 0.57 11.62 4.12
CA LEU A 123 -0.07 12.93 4.16
C LEU A 123 0.23 13.69 5.46
N TYR A 124 0.38 12.96 6.56
CA TYR A 124 0.66 13.51 7.90
C TYR A 124 2.04 13.11 8.42
N LYS A 125 2.99 12.83 7.51
CA LYS A 125 4.33 12.34 7.82
C LYS A 125 4.99 13.11 8.97
N GLU A 126 5.02 14.44 8.90
CA GLU A 126 5.68 15.28 9.90
C GLU A 126 5.04 15.18 11.30
N LYS A 127 3.75 14.83 11.36
CA LYS A 127 2.99 14.69 12.60
C LYS A 127 3.14 13.29 13.21
N VAL A 128 3.11 12.24 12.38
CA VAL A 128 2.99 10.86 12.86
C VAL A 128 4.33 10.13 12.95
N LEU A 129 5.25 10.38 12.01
CA LEU A 129 6.52 9.65 11.91
C LEU A 129 7.43 9.79 13.14
N PRO A 130 7.52 10.95 13.83
CA PRO A 130 8.36 11.09 15.02
C PRO A 130 8.06 10.09 16.14
N ASP A 131 6.78 9.72 16.31
CA ASP A 131 6.32 8.84 17.38
C ASP A 131 6.14 7.37 16.95
N GLN A 132 6.31 7.08 15.65
CA GLN A 132 6.09 5.75 15.11
C GLN A 132 7.33 4.85 15.24
N ARG A 133 7.58 4.40 16.47
CA ARG A 133 8.69 3.49 16.81
C ARG A 133 8.18 2.31 17.60
N ASN A 134 8.78 1.13 17.38
CA ASN A 134 8.52 -0.10 18.13
C ASN A 134 7.01 -0.44 18.25
N GLY A 135 6.20 0.01 17.31
CA GLY A 135 4.77 -0.14 17.35
C GLY A 135 4.27 -1.43 16.72
N ILE A 136 2.96 -1.64 16.80
CA ILE A 136 2.24 -2.76 16.15
C ILE A 136 2.44 -2.78 14.62
N TYR A 137 2.89 -1.67 14.04
CA TYR A 137 3.11 -1.49 12.60
C TYR A 137 4.58 -1.69 12.18
N GLY A 138 5.31 -2.49 12.94
CA GLY A 138 6.58 -3.06 12.52
C GLY A 138 7.69 -2.05 12.30
N HIS A 139 7.99 -1.21 13.30
CA HIS A 139 9.09 -0.25 13.23
C HIS A 139 9.04 0.62 11.96
N GLY A 140 7.87 1.18 11.66
CA GLY A 140 7.61 1.93 10.42
C GLY A 140 8.63 3.04 10.16
N ARG A 141 9.01 3.79 11.19
CA ARG A 141 9.99 4.87 11.08
C ARG A 141 11.39 4.35 10.78
N GLU A 142 11.86 3.38 11.55
CA GLU A 142 13.21 2.84 11.40
C GLU A 142 13.42 2.25 9.99
N ARG A 143 12.42 1.52 9.47
CA ARG A 143 12.45 1.00 8.11
C ARG A 143 12.41 2.10 7.05
N TYR A 144 11.59 3.12 7.27
CA TYR A 144 11.51 4.26 6.37
C TYR A 144 12.83 5.02 6.31
N ASP A 145 13.42 5.34 7.46
CA ASP A 145 14.70 6.05 7.55
C ASP A 145 15.81 5.22 6.84
N ALA A 146 15.89 3.92 7.11
CA ALA A 146 16.88 3.04 6.51
C ALA A 146 16.77 2.96 4.98
N VAL A 147 15.57 2.88 4.42
CA VAL A 147 15.34 2.90 2.97
C VAL A 147 15.69 4.27 2.37
N SER A 148 15.29 5.35 3.03
CA SER A 148 15.57 6.72 2.60
C SER A 148 17.06 6.99 2.51
N ASP A 149 17.82 6.57 3.53
CA ASP A 149 19.28 6.70 3.57
C ASP A 149 19.95 5.99 2.37
N VAL A 150 19.49 4.79 2.00
CA VAL A 150 20.00 4.07 0.84
C VAL A 150 19.75 4.85 -0.46
N PHE A 151 18.55 5.37 -0.65
CA PHE A 151 18.21 6.13 -1.86
C PHE A 151 18.94 7.47 -1.93
N GLU A 152 19.11 8.20 -0.82
CA GLU A 152 19.85 9.47 -0.76
C GLU A 152 21.33 9.28 -1.14
N GLN A 153 21.96 8.18 -0.70
CA GLN A 153 23.35 7.88 -1.05
C GLN A 153 23.57 7.62 -2.54
N GLN A 154 22.54 7.20 -3.28
CA GLN A 154 22.64 6.88 -4.69
C GLN A 154 22.42 8.07 -5.64
N SER A 155 22.01 9.23 -5.11
CA SER A 155 21.85 10.48 -5.89
C SER A 155 21.02 10.33 -7.18
N GLY A 156 20.00 9.45 -7.15
CA GLY A 156 19.08 9.21 -8.27
C GLY A 156 19.52 8.16 -9.30
N ASN A 157 20.71 7.56 -9.15
CA ASN A 157 21.15 6.45 -9.99
C ASN A 157 20.74 5.11 -9.39
N TYR A 158 19.46 4.75 -9.49
CA TYR A 158 18.95 3.52 -8.92
C TYR A 158 19.17 2.33 -9.85
N THR A 159 19.71 1.26 -9.29
CA THR A 159 19.96 -0.02 -9.95
C THR A 159 19.27 -1.15 -9.17
N ASP A 160 19.27 -2.36 -9.73
CA ASP A 160 18.80 -3.55 -9.01
C ASP A 160 19.54 -3.72 -7.67
N ASP A 161 20.84 -3.45 -7.62
CA ASP A 161 21.63 -3.51 -6.38
C ASP A 161 21.16 -2.47 -5.36
N THR A 162 20.73 -1.28 -5.81
CA THR A 162 20.15 -0.24 -4.93
C THR A 162 18.86 -0.73 -4.28
N VAL A 163 18.00 -1.38 -5.07
CA VAL A 163 16.72 -1.95 -4.56
C VAL A 163 16.99 -3.05 -3.55
N TRP A 164 17.91 -3.97 -3.84
CA TRP A 164 18.33 -5.00 -2.90
C TRP A 164 18.92 -4.44 -1.63
N ALA A 165 19.76 -3.41 -1.72
CA ALA A 165 20.33 -2.72 -0.55
C ALA A 165 19.23 -2.09 0.31
N ALA A 166 18.22 -1.46 -0.30
CA ALA A 166 17.08 -0.89 0.41
C ALA A 166 16.24 -1.96 1.13
N LEU A 167 15.97 -3.10 0.47
CA LEU A 167 15.26 -4.22 1.09
C LEU A 167 16.05 -4.82 2.27
N ILE A 168 17.35 -4.99 2.13
CA ILE A 168 18.22 -5.46 3.20
C ILE A 168 18.26 -4.46 4.36
N ALA A 169 18.36 -3.16 4.08
CA ALA A 169 18.35 -2.12 5.10
C ALA A 169 17.03 -2.07 5.88
N ALA A 170 15.90 -2.33 5.20
CA ALA A 170 14.58 -2.41 5.83
C ALA A 170 14.34 -3.72 6.58
N SER A 171 15.20 -4.74 6.40
CA SER A 171 15.04 -6.01 7.09
C SER A 171 15.29 -5.85 8.60
N GLN A 172 14.57 -6.65 9.37
CA GLN A 172 14.66 -6.63 10.83
C GLN A 172 14.86 -8.03 11.36
N GLU A 173 15.29 -8.12 12.63
CA GLU A 173 15.32 -9.40 13.32
C GLU A 173 13.94 -10.09 13.20
N PRO A 174 13.92 -11.43 13.03
CA PRO A 174 12.68 -12.17 12.88
C PRO A 174 11.69 -11.89 14.02
N ASN A 175 10.60 -11.29 13.68
CA ASN A 175 9.46 -11.05 14.57
C ASN A 175 8.17 -11.09 13.72
N PRO A 176 6.97 -11.17 14.33
CA PRO A 176 5.71 -11.25 13.58
C PRO A 176 5.44 -10.07 12.63
N GLU A 177 6.14 -8.97 12.80
CA GLU A 177 5.98 -7.73 12.03
C GLU A 177 7.10 -7.54 10.99
N SER A 178 8.09 -8.43 10.94
CA SER A 178 9.19 -8.35 9.97
C SER A 178 8.68 -8.69 8.56
N ILE A 179 9.03 -7.85 7.59
CA ILE A 179 8.73 -8.08 6.17
C ILE A 179 9.64 -9.12 5.51
N THR A 180 10.73 -9.49 6.17
CA THR A 180 11.77 -10.40 5.64
C THR A 180 11.89 -11.66 6.47
N SER A 181 10.84 -12.11 7.12
CA SER A 181 10.80 -13.38 7.84
C SER A 181 10.79 -14.57 6.90
#